data_d7b28b7749219c1c62564289ab8d3ec9
#
_entry.id   d7b28b7749219c1c62564289ab8d3ec9
#
_cell.length_a   1.000
_cell.length_b   1.000
_cell.length_c   1.000
_cell.angle_alpha   90.00
_cell.angle_beta   90.00
_cell.angle_gamma   90.00
#
_symmetry.space_group_name_H-M   'P 1'
#
loop_
_entity.id
_entity.type
_entity.pdbx_description
1 polymer ?
#
loop_
_entity_poly.entity_id
_entity_poly.type
_entity_poly.pdbx_seq_one_letter_code
_entity_poly.pdbx_strand_id
1 'polypeptide(L)'
;MKKILSWFFIIQALSLLTVGLYSVYLAQTPAQLEFSGYTPAKTVTAQGLGPNRITISDLGIDLPVQQAKIVNNVWPTSSSSAEYLTSSPLPGNTGNSIIYAHDWASLFGSLRNAKVGQKVVVTYPDKTKKTFVIAYTSIVPYNQASILAPSKDNRITLYTCTGFLDSQRFVAVAILKDNS
;
A
#
# COMPACT_ATOMS: atom_id res chain seq x y z
N MET A 1 -51.24 6.30 -13.81
CA MET A 1 -50.30 6.83 -12.79
C MET A 1 -49.51 5.73 -12.08
N LYS A 2 -50.11 4.67 -11.49
CA LYS A 2 -49.36 3.62 -10.76
C LYS A 2 -48.24 2.92 -11.58
N LYS A 3 -48.46 2.62 -12.87
CA LYS A 3 -47.46 1.97 -13.74
C LYS A 3 -46.25 2.87 -14.02
N ILE A 4 -46.43 4.17 -14.20
CA ILE A 4 -45.34 5.14 -14.45
C ILE A 4 -44.47 5.26 -13.21
N LEU A 5 -45.08 5.32 -12.02
CA LEU A 5 -44.36 5.37 -10.75
C LEU A 5 -43.51 4.11 -10.52
N SER A 6 -44.05 2.92 -10.87
CA SER A 6 -43.31 1.65 -10.77
C SER A 6 -42.08 1.63 -11.68
N TRP A 7 -42.17 2.10 -12.92
CA TRP A 7 -41.07 2.18 -13.86
C TRP A 7 -39.97 3.15 -13.38
N PHE A 8 -40.37 4.27 -12.75
CA PHE A 8 -39.42 5.23 -12.17
C PHE A 8 -38.57 4.58 -11.07
N PHE A 9 -39.19 3.84 -10.15
CA PHE A 9 -38.41 3.14 -9.09
C PHE A 9 -37.51 2.03 -9.63
N ILE A 10 -37.94 1.32 -10.69
CA ILE A 10 -37.10 0.30 -11.32
C ILE A 10 -35.86 0.93 -11.95
N ILE A 11 -36.02 2.04 -12.69
CA ILE A 11 -34.89 2.75 -13.31
C ILE A 11 -33.91 3.28 -12.24
N GLN A 12 -34.45 3.83 -11.16
CA GLN A 12 -33.62 4.35 -10.06
C GLN A 12 -32.87 3.23 -9.34
N ALA A 13 -33.50 2.08 -9.11
CA ALA A 13 -32.86 0.92 -8.52
C ALA A 13 -31.75 0.36 -9.42
N LEU A 14 -31.98 0.28 -10.75
CA LEU A 14 -30.94 -0.13 -11.70
C LEU A 14 -29.76 0.85 -11.72
N SER A 15 -30.01 2.14 -11.69
CA SER A 15 -28.98 3.18 -11.65
C SER A 15 -28.10 3.05 -10.38
N LEU A 16 -28.72 2.86 -9.22
CA LEU A 16 -27.96 2.66 -7.97
C LEU A 16 -27.15 1.35 -7.99
N LEU A 17 -27.70 0.29 -8.57
CA LEU A 17 -27.00 -0.98 -8.71
C LEU A 17 -25.78 -0.84 -9.62
N THR A 18 -25.89 -0.15 -10.76
CA THR A 18 -24.78 0.07 -11.69
C THR A 18 -23.68 0.93 -11.06
N VAL A 19 -24.04 1.98 -10.33
CA VAL A 19 -23.07 2.82 -9.58
C VAL A 19 -22.36 2.00 -8.50
N GLY A 20 -23.11 1.15 -7.76
CA GLY A 20 -22.52 0.27 -6.76
C GLY A 20 -21.52 -0.73 -7.34
N LEU A 21 -21.90 -1.42 -8.43
CA LEU A 21 -21.02 -2.36 -9.13
C LEU A 21 -19.78 -1.67 -9.71
N TYR A 22 -19.93 -0.48 -10.27
CA TYR A 22 -18.82 0.31 -10.78
C TYR A 22 -17.86 0.75 -9.67
N SER A 23 -18.37 1.13 -8.50
CA SER A 23 -17.55 1.47 -7.35
C SER A 23 -16.74 0.28 -6.83
N VAL A 24 -17.35 -0.92 -6.78
CA VAL A 24 -16.65 -2.15 -6.41
C VAL A 24 -15.57 -2.50 -7.44
N TYR A 25 -15.88 -2.35 -8.72
CA TYR A 25 -14.89 -2.57 -9.80
C TYR A 25 -13.70 -1.62 -9.67
N LEU A 26 -13.93 -0.34 -9.44
CA LEU A 26 -12.86 0.65 -9.24
C LEU A 26 -12.01 0.31 -8.02
N ALA A 27 -12.59 -0.14 -6.91
CA ALA A 27 -11.86 -0.50 -5.69
C ALA A 27 -10.93 -1.70 -5.87
N GLN A 28 -11.10 -2.47 -6.94
CA GLN A 28 -10.28 -3.66 -7.25
C GLN A 28 -9.27 -3.41 -8.39
N THR A 29 -9.21 -2.20 -8.94
CA THR A 29 -8.30 -1.91 -10.06
C THR A 29 -6.89 -1.55 -9.57
N PRO A 30 -5.83 -2.01 -10.25
CA PRO A 30 -4.44 -1.72 -9.89
C PRO A 30 -4.11 -0.23 -9.79
N ALA A 31 -4.73 0.62 -10.61
CA ALA A 31 -4.53 2.06 -10.65
C ALA A 31 -4.84 2.77 -9.32
N GLN A 32 -5.59 2.13 -8.44
CA GLN A 32 -6.00 2.70 -7.15
C GLN A 32 -4.86 2.77 -6.11
N LEU A 33 -3.77 2.02 -6.28
CA LEU A 33 -2.63 2.02 -5.34
C LEU A 33 -1.53 3.02 -5.72
N GLU A 34 -1.60 3.62 -6.89
CA GLU A 34 -0.61 4.61 -7.31
C GLU A 34 -0.66 5.90 -6.48
N PHE A 35 0.50 6.54 -6.36
CA PHE A 35 0.58 7.94 -5.98
C PHE A 35 0.73 8.81 -7.23
N SER A 36 -0.26 9.64 -7.51
CA SER A 36 -0.20 10.57 -8.63
C SER A 36 0.98 11.53 -8.48
N GLY A 37 1.78 11.69 -9.54
CA GLY A 37 2.96 12.55 -9.53
C GLY A 37 4.21 11.92 -8.88
N TYR A 38 4.16 10.64 -8.49
CA TYR A 38 5.38 9.95 -8.06
C TYR A 38 6.34 9.76 -9.24
N THR A 39 7.55 10.28 -9.08
CA THR A 39 8.64 10.04 -10.02
C THR A 39 9.67 9.15 -9.33
N PRO A 40 9.90 7.92 -9.83
CA PRO A 40 10.94 7.05 -9.29
C PRO A 40 12.29 7.78 -9.25
N ALA A 41 13.00 7.71 -8.12
CA ALA A 41 14.36 8.20 -8.06
C ALA A 41 15.19 7.50 -9.16
N LYS A 42 16.06 8.27 -9.86
CA LYS A 42 16.96 7.71 -10.87
C LYS A 42 17.72 6.55 -10.24
N THR A 43 17.33 5.35 -10.61
CA THR A 43 18.01 4.07 -10.44
C THR A 43 18.83 3.91 -9.15
N VAL A 44 18.18 3.66 -8.04
CA VAL A 44 18.75 2.74 -7.06
C VAL A 44 18.42 1.35 -7.60
N THR A 45 19.26 0.81 -8.48
CA THR A 45 19.19 -0.61 -8.79
C THR A 45 19.50 -1.31 -7.47
N ALA A 46 18.46 -1.81 -6.80
CA ALA A 46 18.63 -2.58 -5.59
C ALA A 46 19.57 -3.76 -5.93
N GLN A 47 20.84 -3.63 -5.60
CA GLN A 47 21.79 -4.72 -5.74
C GLN A 47 21.46 -5.72 -4.64
N GLY A 48 20.85 -6.83 -5.01
CA GLY A 48 20.52 -7.91 -4.09
C GLY A 48 19.10 -8.44 -4.26
N LEU A 49 18.86 -9.55 -3.57
CA LEU A 49 17.52 -10.13 -3.48
C LEU A 49 16.64 -9.24 -2.60
N GLY A 50 15.50 -8.81 -3.13
CA GLY A 50 14.51 -8.05 -2.37
C GLY A 50 13.91 -8.86 -1.21
N PRO A 51 13.16 -8.21 -0.33
CA PRO A 51 12.47 -8.90 0.74
C PRO A 51 11.46 -9.90 0.18
N ASN A 52 11.22 -11.00 0.90
CA ASN A 52 10.24 -12.01 0.52
C ASN A 52 9.07 -12.13 1.49
N ARG A 53 9.14 -11.48 2.66
CA ARG A 53 8.05 -11.50 3.66
C ARG A 53 8.04 -10.25 4.50
N ILE A 54 6.84 -9.82 4.90
CA ILE A 54 6.59 -8.76 5.87
C ILE A 54 5.65 -9.26 6.96
N THR A 55 5.99 -8.98 8.23
CA THR A 55 5.20 -9.38 9.39
C THR A 55 5.00 -8.20 10.33
N ILE A 56 3.74 -7.95 10.72
CA ILE A 56 3.35 -6.99 11.76
C ILE A 56 2.40 -7.74 12.69
N SER A 57 2.97 -8.42 13.69
CA SER A 57 2.24 -9.36 14.55
C SER A 57 1.06 -8.73 15.28
N ASP A 58 1.23 -7.48 15.75
CA ASP A 58 0.19 -6.73 16.46
C ASP A 58 -1.04 -6.43 15.59
N LEU A 59 -0.91 -6.54 14.27
CA LEU A 59 -1.99 -6.30 13.30
C LEU A 59 -2.47 -7.58 12.61
N GLY A 60 -1.87 -8.74 12.95
CA GLY A 60 -2.15 -9.99 12.25
C GLY A 60 -1.69 -10.02 10.79
N ILE A 61 -0.78 -9.10 10.39
CA ILE A 61 -0.22 -9.06 9.05
C ILE A 61 0.97 -10.01 8.98
N ASP A 62 0.92 -10.97 8.05
CA ASP A 62 2.01 -11.90 7.75
C ASP A 62 1.92 -12.30 6.26
N LEU A 63 2.59 -11.55 5.39
CA LEU A 63 2.41 -11.60 3.94
C LEU A 63 3.71 -11.90 3.21
N PRO A 64 3.63 -12.66 2.11
CA PRO A 64 4.71 -12.68 1.13
C PRO A 64 4.88 -11.28 0.54
N VAL A 65 6.11 -10.96 0.14
CA VAL A 65 6.46 -9.72 -0.54
C VAL A 65 7.01 -10.06 -1.92
N GLN A 66 6.47 -9.41 -2.96
CA GLN A 66 6.95 -9.51 -4.33
C GLN A 66 7.63 -8.21 -4.75
N GLN A 67 8.57 -8.32 -5.70
CA GLN A 67 9.22 -7.15 -6.28
C GLN A 67 8.32 -6.52 -7.33
N ALA A 68 8.06 -5.22 -7.21
CA ALA A 68 7.25 -4.45 -8.12
C ALA A 68 8.09 -3.38 -8.83
N LYS A 69 7.99 -3.33 -10.14
CA LYS A 69 8.58 -2.28 -10.97
C LYS A 69 7.47 -1.51 -11.67
N ILE A 70 7.42 -0.20 -11.45
CA ILE A 70 6.49 0.67 -12.18
C ILE A 70 6.89 0.68 -13.66
N VAL A 71 5.95 0.36 -14.53
CA VAL A 71 6.13 0.39 -16.00
C VAL A 71 4.98 1.19 -16.60
N ASN A 72 5.28 2.19 -17.40
CA ASN A 72 4.27 3.08 -18.02
C ASN A 72 3.26 3.66 -17.01
N ASN A 73 3.72 4.10 -15.86
CA ASN A 73 2.91 4.59 -14.73
C ASN A 73 1.96 3.55 -14.12
N VAL A 74 2.06 2.28 -14.48
CA VAL A 74 1.28 1.22 -13.85
C VAL A 74 2.04 0.66 -12.66
N TRP A 75 1.38 0.68 -11.51
CA TRP A 75 1.88 0.10 -10.26
C TRP A 75 1.39 -1.35 -10.15
N PRO A 76 2.30 -2.34 -10.21
CA PRO A 76 1.90 -3.73 -10.06
C PRO A 76 1.23 -3.97 -8.71
N THR A 77 0.21 -4.82 -8.68
CA THR A 77 -0.50 -5.22 -7.46
C THR A 77 -0.82 -6.71 -7.51
N SER A 78 -0.99 -7.32 -6.35
CA SER A 78 -1.35 -8.73 -6.20
C SER A 78 -2.54 -8.88 -5.25
N SER A 79 -3.32 -9.93 -5.46
CA SER A 79 -4.39 -10.32 -4.54
C SER A 79 -3.92 -11.17 -3.35
N SER A 80 -2.62 -11.52 -3.28
CA SER A 80 -2.09 -12.47 -2.29
C SER A 80 -0.76 -12.05 -1.67
N SER A 81 -0.18 -10.92 -2.06
CA SER A 81 1.11 -10.42 -1.56
C SER A 81 1.10 -8.91 -1.36
N ALA A 82 2.08 -8.43 -0.61
CA ALA A 82 2.49 -7.03 -0.63
C ALA A 82 3.58 -6.84 -1.70
N GLU A 83 3.69 -5.61 -2.21
CA GLU A 83 4.64 -5.24 -3.26
C GLU A 83 5.75 -4.35 -2.70
N TYR A 84 7.01 -4.77 -2.88
CA TYR A 84 8.18 -3.94 -2.65
C TYR A 84 8.55 -3.21 -3.93
N LEU A 85 8.56 -1.88 -3.88
CA LEU A 85 8.88 -1.04 -5.03
C LEU A 85 10.39 -1.03 -5.31
N THR A 86 10.82 -1.65 -6.41
CA THR A 86 12.25 -1.83 -6.75
C THR A 86 12.99 -0.54 -7.10
N SER A 87 12.28 0.55 -7.37
CA SER A 87 12.85 1.89 -7.53
C SER A 87 13.12 2.59 -6.18
N SER A 88 12.83 1.95 -5.06
CA SER A 88 13.20 2.39 -3.72
C SER A 88 14.36 1.55 -3.16
N PRO A 89 15.13 2.06 -2.16
CA PRO A 89 16.19 1.30 -1.52
C PRO A 89 15.70 -0.02 -0.91
N LEU A 90 16.59 -1.02 -0.79
CA LEU A 90 16.28 -2.23 -0.03
C LEU A 90 15.97 -1.89 1.43
N PRO A 91 14.93 -2.50 2.05
CA PRO A 91 14.65 -2.31 3.46
C PRO A 91 15.87 -2.56 4.34
N GLY A 92 16.24 -1.57 5.15
CA GLY A 92 17.45 -1.60 5.99
C GLY A 92 18.66 -0.88 5.40
N ASN A 93 18.62 -0.47 4.14
CA ASN A 93 19.57 0.48 3.57
C ASN A 93 19.12 1.93 3.85
N THR A 94 20.06 2.87 3.75
CA THR A 94 19.75 4.30 3.85
C THR A 94 18.77 4.71 2.76
N GLY A 95 17.72 5.41 3.16
CA GLY A 95 16.65 5.91 2.31
C GLY A 95 15.28 5.40 2.72
N ASN A 96 14.29 5.66 1.88
CA ASN A 96 12.89 5.31 2.10
C ASN A 96 12.51 4.11 1.23
N SER A 97 12.43 2.92 1.84
CA SER A 97 11.95 1.71 1.17
C SER A 97 10.43 1.71 1.15
N ILE A 98 9.82 1.34 0.02
CA ILE A 98 8.37 1.43 -0.17
C ILE A 98 7.79 0.04 -0.32
N ILE A 99 6.80 -0.30 0.53
CA ILE A 99 6.01 -1.53 0.43
C ILE A 99 4.52 -1.17 0.53
N TYR A 100 3.72 -1.72 -0.37
CA TYR A 100 2.29 -1.44 -0.44
C TYR A 100 1.47 -2.69 -0.74
N ALA A 101 0.19 -2.66 -0.41
CA ALA A 101 -0.78 -3.69 -0.74
C ALA A 101 -2.19 -3.13 -0.71
N HIS A 102 -3.15 -3.86 -1.28
CA HIS A 102 -4.57 -3.52 -1.18
C HIS A 102 -5.05 -3.47 0.28
N ASP A 103 -6.10 -2.70 0.54
CA ASP A 103 -6.76 -2.57 1.84
C ASP A 103 -7.70 -3.73 2.19
N TRP A 104 -7.54 -4.86 1.53
CA TRP A 104 -8.30 -6.06 1.81
C TRP A 104 -7.91 -6.67 3.15
N ALA A 105 -8.88 -7.31 3.81
CA ALA A 105 -8.66 -7.96 5.12
C ALA A 105 -7.53 -9.00 5.11
N SER A 106 -7.31 -9.66 3.97
CA SER A 106 -6.24 -10.64 3.73
C SER A 106 -4.88 -10.00 3.44
N LEU A 107 -4.81 -8.68 3.24
CA LEU A 107 -3.60 -7.94 2.89
C LEU A 107 -3.33 -6.81 3.91
N PHE A 108 -3.27 -5.55 3.47
CA PHE A 108 -2.99 -4.40 4.33
C PHE A 108 -4.25 -3.73 4.92
N GLY A 109 -5.42 -4.38 4.89
CA GLY A 109 -6.64 -3.83 5.48
C GLY A 109 -6.50 -3.48 6.97
N SER A 110 -5.83 -4.34 7.75
CA SER A 110 -5.56 -4.08 9.18
C SER A 110 -4.46 -3.02 9.42
N LEU A 111 -3.67 -2.64 8.41
CA LEU A 111 -2.64 -1.60 8.53
C LEU A 111 -3.23 -0.27 9.02
N ARG A 112 -4.50 0.01 8.70
CA ARG A 112 -5.20 1.22 9.16
C ARG A 112 -5.31 1.34 10.69
N ASN A 113 -5.09 0.25 11.41
CA ASN A 113 -5.06 0.20 12.87
C ASN A 113 -3.64 0.34 13.45
N ALA A 114 -2.65 0.60 12.61
CA ALA A 114 -1.26 0.72 13.01
C ALA A 114 -1.03 1.85 14.03
N LYS A 115 -0.19 1.59 15.01
CA LYS A 115 0.15 2.53 16.08
C LYS A 115 1.66 2.71 16.18
N VAL A 116 2.07 3.89 16.60
CA VAL A 116 3.47 4.19 16.93
C VAL A 116 4.01 3.18 17.95
N GLY A 117 5.23 2.72 17.74
CA GLY A 117 5.90 1.76 18.60
C GLY A 117 5.73 0.28 18.18
N GLN A 118 4.78 -0.04 17.31
CA GLN A 118 4.61 -1.40 16.80
C GLN A 118 5.78 -1.83 15.89
N LYS A 119 6.09 -3.12 15.91
CA LYS A 119 7.21 -3.68 15.16
C LYS A 119 6.77 -4.14 13.77
N VAL A 120 7.57 -3.81 12.78
CA VAL A 120 7.50 -4.32 11.41
C VAL A 120 8.74 -5.15 11.15
N VAL A 121 8.59 -6.42 10.83
CA VAL A 121 9.69 -7.32 10.51
C VAL A 121 9.68 -7.61 9.02
N VAL A 122 10.78 -7.32 8.36
CA VAL A 122 11.01 -7.64 6.95
C VAL A 122 12.01 -8.79 6.89
N THR A 123 11.64 -9.87 6.20
CA THR A 123 12.46 -11.07 6.04
C THR A 123 12.95 -11.17 4.60
N TYR A 124 14.19 -11.63 4.43
CA TYR A 124 14.85 -11.87 3.16
C TYR A 124 14.94 -13.35 2.82
N PRO A 125 15.19 -13.72 1.56
CA PRO A 125 15.32 -15.14 1.13
C PRO A 125 16.40 -15.93 1.88
N ASP A 126 17.47 -15.28 2.33
CA ASP A 126 18.54 -15.86 3.15
C ASP A 126 18.16 -16.00 4.64
N LYS A 127 16.88 -15.75 4.98
CA LYS A 127 16.31 -15.75 6.33
C LYS A 127 16.80 -14.60 7.23
N THR A 128 17.61 -13.67 6.74
CA THR A 128 17.92 -12.45 7.50
C THR A 128 16.65 -11.65 7.74
N LYS A 129 16.60 -10.98 8.90
CA LYS A 129 15.46 -10.16 9.31
C LYS A 129 15.93 -8.75 9.64
N LYS A 130 15.14 -7.78 9.20
CA LYS A 130 15.31 -6.37 9.60
C LYS A 130 14.06 -5.96 10.37
N THR A 131 14.24 -5.40 11.55
CA THR A 131 13.15 -4.95 12.41
C THR A 131 13.08 -3.43 12.36
N PHE A 132 11.89 -2.92 12.07
CA PHE A 132 11.56 -1.50 12.09
C PHE A 132 10.53 -1.25 13.18
N VAL A 133 10.47 0.00 13.66
CA VAL A 133 9.47 0.45 14.63
C VAL A 133 8.67 1.58 13.99
N ILE A 134 7.36 1.49 14.01
CA ILE A 134 6.47 2.53 13.48
C ILE A 134 6.71 3.82 14.25
N ALA A 135 7.17 4.85 13.56
CA ALA A 135 7.47 6.17 14.09
C ALA A 135 6.27 7.10 14.02
N TYR A 136 5.50 7.03 12.94
CA TYR A 136 4.25 7.78 12.79
C TYR A 136 3.33 7.14 11.75
N THR A 137 2.06 7.51 11.80
CA THR A 137 1.05 7.17 10.80
C THR A 137 0.38 8.44 10.29
N SER A 138 -0.12 8.42 9.07
CA SER A 138 -0.79 9.56 8.46
C SER A 138 -1.83 9.09 7.44
N ILE A 139 -2.85 9.90 7.22
CA ILE A 139 -3.75 9.77 6.07
C ILE A 139 -3.45 10.93 5.14
N VAL A 140 -3.12 10.61 3.91
CA VAL A 140 -2.73 11.60 2.89
C VAL A 140 -3.56 11.42 1.62
N PRO A 141 -3.82 12.47 0.85
CA PRO A 141 -4.46 12.31 -0.45
C PRO A 141 -3.53 11.54 -1.42
N TYR A 142 -4.12 10.83 -2.39
CA TYR A 142 -3.38 10.01 -3.36
C TYR A 142 -2.37 10.79 -4.22
N ASN A 143 -2.46 12.11 -4.28
CA ASN A 143 -1.55 12.99 -5.01
C ASN A 143 -0.42 13.59 -4.14
N GLN A 144 -0.31 13.20 -2.87
CA GLN A 144 0.78 13.64 -1.98
C GLN A 144 1.98 12.68 -2.07
N ALA A 145 2.55 12.53 -3.26
CA ALA A 145 3.68 11.64 -3.51
C ALA A 145 4.95 11.99 -2.70
N SER A 146 5.04 13.19 -2.12
CA SER A 146 6.16 13.61 -1.27
C SER A 146 6.38 12.72 -0.05
N ILE A 147 5.36 11.99 0.43
CA ILE A 147 5.50 11.03 1.53
C ILE A 147 6.43 9.85 1.16
N LEU A 148 6.59 9.57 -0.12
CA LEU A 148 7.47 8.54 -0.65
C LEU A 148 8.87 9.06 -1.00
N ALA A 149 9.15 10.34 -0.78
CA ALA A 149 10.43 10.96 -1.11
C ALA A 149 11.61 10.23 -0.43
N PRO A 150 12.81 10.27 -1.04
CA PRO A 150 14.02 9.76 -0.42
C PRO A 150 14.27 10.36 0.96
N SER A 151 14.84 9.58 1.88
CA SER A 151 15.20 10.02 3.22
C SER A 151 16.71 9.81 3.48
N LYS A 152 17.23 10.42 4.55
CA LYS A 152 18.62 10.23 4.99
C LYS A 152 18.76 9.14 6.04
N ASP A 153 17.67 8.70 6.62
CA ASP A 153 17.60 7.60 7.59
C ASP A 153 17.26 6.27 6.91
N ASN A 154 17.21 5.20 7.66
CA ASN A 154 16.84 3.88 7.18
C ASN A 154 15.38 3.63 7.55
N ARG A 155 14.45 3.98 6.63
CA ARG A 155 13.02 3.85 6.88
C ARG A 155 12.33 2.97 5.85
N ILE A 156 11.16 2.48 6.26
CA ILE A 156 10.21 1.82 5.40
C ILE A 156 8.88 2.57 5.46
N THR A 157 8.32 2.87 4.32
CA THR A 157 6.98 3.43 4.17
C THR A 157 6.04 2.34 3.71
N LEU A 158 5.08 1.99 4.58
CA LEU A 158 3.99 1.06 4.29
C LEU A 158 2.75 1.87 3.96
N TYR A 159 2.00 1.48 2.91
CA TYR A 159 0.74 2.15 2.65
C TYR A 159 -0.31 1.26 1.99
N THR A 160 -1.55 1.67 2.14
CA THR A 160 -2.73 1.05 1.54
C THR A 160 -3.77 2.13 1.20
N CYS A 161 -4.79 1.77 0.43
CA CYS A 161 -5.90 2.64 0.13
C CYS A 161 -6.76 2.94 1.36
N THR A 162 -7.41 4.09 1.35
CA THR A 162 -8.42 4.48 2.35
C THR A 162 -9.26 5.65 1.83
N GLY A 163 -10.29 6.02 2.60
CA GLY A 163 -11.19 7.11 2.24
C GLY A 163 -12.28 6.70 1.24
N PHE A 164 -13.16 7.65 0.92
CA PHE A 164 -14.25 7.39 -0.02
C PHE A 164 -13.69 7.17 -1.43
N LEU A 165 -14.05 6.04 -2.06
CA LEU A 165 -13.54 5.61 -3.38
C LEU A 165 -12.01 5.64 -3.46
N ASP A 166 -11.32 5.24 -2.38
CA ASP A 166 -9.86 5.15 -2.31
C ASP A 166 -9.12 6.47 -2.61
N SER A 167 -9.79 7.60 -2.32
CA SER A 167 -9.25 8.95 -2.56
C SER A 167 -8.04 9.31 -1.71
N GLN A 168 -7.73 8.50 -0.70
CA GLN A 168 -6.65 8.72 0.26
C GLN A 168 -5.76 7.47 0.39
N ARG A 169 -4.62 7.65 1.04
CA ARG A 169 -3.71 6.59 1.44
C ARG A 169 -3.50 6.63 2.94
N PHE A 170 -3.70 5.50 3.60
CA PHE A 170 -3.18 5.32 4.95
C PHE A 170 -1.71 4.94 4.83
N VAL A 171 -0.86 5.67 5.53
CA VAL A 171 0.59 5.51 5.51
C VAL A 171 1.10 5.24 6.91
N ALA A 172 1.96 4.23 7.08
CA ALA A 172 2.73 3.97 8.29
C ALA A 172 4.21 4.04 7.94
N VAL A 173 4.95 4.93 8.58
CA VAL A 173 6.40 5.06 8.43
C VAL A 173 7.08 4.44 9.62
N ALA A 174 7.96 3.47 9.36
CA ALA A 174 8.74 2.79 10.39
C ALA A 174 10.24 2.98 10.15
N ILE A 175 10.99 3.18 11.23
CA ILE A 175 12.44 3.41 11.23
C ILE A 175 13.15 2.12 11.64
N LEU A 176 14.26 1.82 11.00
CA LEU A 176 15.09 0.66 11.36
C LEU A 176 15.49 0.75 12.83
N LYS A 177 15.21 -0.32 13.56
CA LYS A 177 15.69 -0.46 14.92
C LYS A 177 17.16 -0.86 14.88
N ASP A 178 18.04 -0.03 15.42
CA ASP A 178 19.42 -0.43 15.62
C ASP A 178 19.46 -1.66 16.54
N ASN A 179 20.06 -2.74 16.06
CA ASN A 179 20.41 -3.87 16.90
C ASN A 179 21.70 -3.48 17.66
N SER A 180 21.54 -2.75 18.76
CA SER A 180 22.60 -2.59 19.76
C SER A 180 22.70 -3.84 20.61
#